data_23b6cf212e7ffc56ee7143382999b95e
#
_entry.id   23b6cf212e7ffc56ee7143382999b95e
#
_cell.length_a   1.000
_cell.length_b   1.000
_cell.length_c   1.000
_cell.angle_alpha   90.00
_cell.angle_beta   90.00
_cell.angle_gamma   90.00
#
_symmetry.space_group_name_H-M   'P 1'
#
loop_
_entity.id
_entity.type
_entity.pdbx_description
1 polymer ?
#
loop_
_entity_poly.entity_id
_entity_poly.type
_entity_poly.pdbx_seq_one_letter_code
_entity_poly.pdbx_strand_id
1 'polypeptide(L)'
;MRKFKHVFVASILASSMVVTPVFADDVSNLQNSKSAAQSEVNSLQDELQALIEKMNDLEEKLMSTGQQIVQAQDDLVVAEEKEHQQYEDMKKRIKYMYEAGNTSAIETLISAENFSDLLNKAEYVQNVHSYDRKQLQEYIDTKQQIADLK
;
A
#
# COMPACT_ATOMS: atom_id res chain seq x y z
N MET A 1 -7.74 -36.86 -8.76
CA MET A 1 -6.41 -36.71 -9.37
C MET A 1 -5.22 -37.08 -8.48
N ARG A 2 -5.43 -37.72 -7.31
CA ARG A 2 -4.35 -38.13 -6.38
C ARG A 2 -3.74 -39.50 -6.67
N LYS A 3 -4.35 -40.31 -7.53
CA LYS A 3 -3.91 -41.70 -7.79
C LYS A 3 -2.91 -41.86 -8.94
N PHE A 4 -2.68 -40.82 -9.75
CA PHE A 4 -1.74 -40.88 -10.89
C PHE A 4 -0.28 -40.64 -10.51
N LYS A 5 0.01 -40.02 -9.35
CA LYS A 5 1.37 -39.71 -8.92
C LYS A 5 2.16 -40.92 -8.42
N HIS A 6 1.45 -41.96 -7.94
CA HIS A 6 2.10 -43.16 -7.39
C HIS A 6 2.39 -44.24 -8.45
N VAL A 7 1.77 -44.17 -9.63
CA VAL A 7 2.00 -45.13 -10.72
C VAL A 7 3.31 -44.83 -11.45
N PHE A 8 3.71 -43.54 -11.56
CA PHE A 8 4.96 -43.18 -12.21
C PHE A 8 6.22 -43.50 -11.41
N VAL A 9 6.13 -43.53 -10.07
CA VAL A 9 7.27 -43.87 -9.20
C VAL A 9 7.51 -45.40 -9.18
N ALA A 10 6.47 -46.21 -9.29
CA ALA A 10 6.57 -47.66 -9.29
C ALA A 10 7.12 -48.25 -10.61
N SER A 11 6.96 -47.56 -11.75
CA SER A 11 7.41 -48.09 -13.04
C SER A 11 8.93 -47.89 -13.30
N ILE A 12 9.61 -47.03 -12.54
CA ILE A 12 11.05 -46.79 -12.70
C ILE A 12 11.89 -47.82 -11.93
N LEU A 13 11.31 -48.48 -10.93
CA LEU A 13 12.02 -49.48 -10.08
C LEU A 13 12.04 -50.89 -10.64
N ALA A 14 11.28 -51.20 -11.70
CA ALA A 14 11.12 -52.58 -12.19
C ALA A 14 12.03 -52.99 -13.36
N SER A 15 12.84 -52.04 -13.92
CA SER A 15 13.61 -52.30 -15.17
C SER A 15 15.12 -52.55 -15.00
N SER A 16 15.62 -52.78 -13.79
CA SER A 16 17.09 -52.82 -13.55
C SER A 16 17.68 -54.18 -13.21
N MET A 17 17.07 -55.31 -13.61
CA MET A 17 17.71 -56.64 -13.45
C MET A 17 17.91 -57.32 -14.81
N VAL A 18 18.73 -56.75 -15.65
CA VAL A 18 19.42 -57.53 -16.70
C VAL A 18 20.89 -57.57 -16.33
N VAL A 19 21.36 -58.68 -15.80
CA VAL A 19 22.79 -58.91 -15.55
C VAL A 19 23.46 -59.23 -16.88
N THR A 20 23.98 -58.17 -17.54
CA THR A 20 24.93 -58.33 -18.64
C THR A 20 26.36 -58.39 -18.09
N PRO A 21 27.31 -59.08 -18.73
CA PRO A 21 28.72 -59.11 -18.29
C PRO A 21 29.26 -57.65 -18.33
N VAL A 22 29.66 -57.17 -17.18
CA VAL A 22 30.13 -55.77 -17.04
C VAL A 22 31.55 -55.70 -17.57
N PHE A 23 31.73 -55.11 -18.75
CA PHE A 23 33.04 -54.67 -19.24
C PHE A 23 33.45 -53.40 -18.47
N ALA A 24 34.74 -53.18 -18.23
CA ALA A 24 35.24 -52.04 -17.43
C ALA A 24 34.74 -50.66 -17.96
N ASP A 25 34.37 -50.58 -19.21
CA ASP A 25 33.80 -49.38 -19.87
C ASP A 25 32.36 -49.09 -19.38
N ASP A 26 31.56 -50.13 -19.12
CA ASP A 26 30.20 -49.98 -18.61
C ASP A 26 30.17 -49.46 -17.15
N VAL A 27 31.14 -49.86 -16.31
CA VAL A 27 31.28 -49.38 -14.93
C VAL A 27 31.63 -47.90 -14.91
N SER A 28 32.51 -47.45 -15.83
CA SER A 28 32.88 -46.05 -15.96
C SER A 28 31.68 -45.17 -16.42
N ASN A 29 30.90 -45.66 -17.39
CA ASN A 29 29.70 -44.99 -17.84
C ASN A 29 28.59 -44.90 -16.78
N LEU A 30 28.40 -45.97 -16.01
CA LEU A 30 27.47 -46.01 -14.85
C LEU A 30 27.92 -45.03 -13.76
N GLN A 31 29.23 -44.99 -13.47
CA GLN A 31 29.81 -44.06 -12.50
C GLN A 31 29.60 -42.60 -12.91
N ASN A 32 29.81 -42.26 -14.20
CA ASN A 32 29.58 -40.95 -14.73
C ASN A 32 28.08 -40.55 -14.72
N SER A 33 27.21 -41.50 -15.09
CA SER A 33 25.76 -41.30 -15.03
C SER A 33 25.26 -41.10 -13.60
N LYS A 34 25.81 -41.84 -12.64
CA LYS A 34 25.52 -41.67 -11.20
C LYS A 34 25.98 -40.28 -10.73
N SER A 35 27.18 -39.85 -11.11
CA SER A 35 27.72 -38.54 -10.74
C SER A 35 26.89 -37.41 -11.34
N ALA A 36 26.47 -37.52 -12.58
CA ALA A 36 25.59 -36.56 -13.26
C ALA A 36 24.22 -36.49 -12.56
N ALA A 37 23.59 -37.62 -12.27
CA ALA A 37 22.33 -37.69 -11.57
C ALA A 37 22.44 -37.13 -10.16
N GLN A 38 23.55 -37.38 -9.42
CA GLN A 38 23.77 -36.77 -8.11
C GLN A 38 23.94 -35.26 -8.18
N SER A 39 24.63 -34.74 -9.20
CA SER A 39 24.75 -33.31 -9.43
C SER A 39 23.40 -32.65 -9.75
N GLU A 40 22.57 -33.32 -10.55
CA GLU A 40 21.22 -32.86 -10.87
C GLU A 40 20.31 -32.82 -9.61
N VAL A 41 20.40 -33.87 -8.78
CA VAL A 41 19.67 -33.90 -7.50
C VAL A 41 20.09 -32.74 -6.58
N ASN A 42 21.39 -32.49 -6.47
CA ASN A 42 21.89 -31.38 -5.66
C ASN A 42 21.39 -30.02 -6.22
N SER A 43 21.44 -29.81 -7.53
CA SER A 43 20.94 -28.60 -8.18
C SER A 43 19.44 -28.42 -7.94
N LEU A 44 18.65 -29.50 -8.05
CA LEU A 44 17.21 -29.45 -7.75
C LEU A 44 16.91 -29.19 -6.27
N GLN A 45 17.77 -29.66 -5.37
CA GLN A 45 17.65 -29.34 -3.95
C GLN A 45 17.91 -27.85 -3.68
N ASP A 46 18.94 -27.29 -4.30
CA ASP A 46 19.28 -25.85 -4.20
C ASP A 46 18.15 -24.99 -4.79
N GLU A 47 17.60 -25.39 -5.93
CA GLU A 47 16.44 -24.70 -6.54
C GLU A 47 15.20 -24.79 -5.65
N LEU A 48 14.94 -25.94 -5.05
CA LEU A 48 13.83 -26.13 -4.11
C LEU A 48 13.99 -25.22 -2.88
N GLN A 49 15.18 -25.15 -2.32
CA GLN A 49 15.48 -24.27 -1.19
C GLN A 49 15.25 -22.81 -1.54
N ALA A 50 15.79 -22.37 -2.70
CA ALA A 50 15.59 -21.00 -3.18
C ALA A 50 14.10 -20.67 -3.44
N LEU A 51 13.33 -21.67 -3.89
CA LEU A 51 11.89 -21.50 -4.12
C LEU A 51 11.13 -21.37 -2.79
N ILE A 52 11.51 -22.16 -1.77
CA ILE A 52 10.93 -22.06 -0.43
C ILE A 52 11.21 -20.69 0.19
N GLU A 53 12.43 -20.19 0.05
CA GLU A 53 12.79 -18.85 0.55
C GLU A 53 11.98 -17.75 -0.16
N LYS A 54 11.82 -17.83 -1.48
CA LYS A 54 10.97 -16.90 -2.23
C LYS A 54 9.50 -16.99 -1.82
N MET A 55 9.01 -18.19 -1.51
CA MET A 55 7.64 -18.39 -1.06
C MET A 55 7.39 -17.74 0.30
N ASN A 56 8.33 -17.88 1.24
CA ASN A 56 8.27 -17.23 2.54
C ASN A 56 8.32 -15.69 2.44
N ASP A 57 9.20 -15.16 1.59
CA ASP A 57 9.29 -13.71 1.32
C ASP A 57 7.98 -13.16 0.70
N LEU A 58 7.39 -13.93 -0.22
CA LEU A 58 6.11 -13.59 -0.82
C LEU A 58 4.96 -13.62 0.21
N GLU A 59 4.95 -14.59 1.12
CA GLU A 59 3.95 -14.69 2.18
C GLU A 59 4.04 -13.51 3.16
N GLU A 60 5.27 -13.14 3.56
CA GLU A 60 5.51 -11.96 4.39
C GLU A 60 5.04 -10.66 3.71
N LYS A 61 5.39 -10.49 2.43
CA LYS A 61 4.94 -9.35 1.63
C LYS A 61 3.42 -9.31 1.48
N LEU A 62 2.78 -10.45 1.26
CA LEU A 62 1.33 -10.55 1.16
C LEU A 62 0.65 -10.11 2.46
N MET A 63 1.17 -10.57 3.61
CA MET A 63 0.65 -10.20 4.91
C MET A 63 0.85 -8.70 5.20
N SER A 64 2.04 -8.17 4.92
CA SER A 64 2.34 -6.75 5.07
C SER A 64 1.45 -5.87 4.17
N THR A 65 1.29 -6.26 2.90
CA THR A 65 0.42 -5.54 1.96
C THR A 65 -1.05 -5.60 2.43
N GLY A 66 -1.50 -6.74 2.94
CA GLY A 66 -2.84 -6.88 3.50
C GLY A 66 -3.09 -5.93 4.67
N GLN A 67 -2.12 -5.80 5.57
CA GLN A 67 -2.20 -4.83 6.67
C GLN A 67 -2.23 -3.38 6.18
N GLN A 68 -1.41 -3.04 5.18
CA GLN A 68 -1.41 -1.70 4.58
C GLN A 68 -2.74 -1.36 3.91
N ILE A 69 -3.38 -2.33 3.25
CA ILE A 69 -4.72 -2.14 2.66
C ILE A 69 -5.75 -1.84 3.74
N VAL A 70 -5.76 -2.60 4.84
CA VAL A 70 -6.69 -2.36 5.95
C VAL A 70 -6.46 -0.96 6.55
N GLN A 71 -5.21 -0.59 6.79
CA GLN A 71 -4.88 0.73 7.32
C GLN A 71 -5.32 1.85 6.36
N ALA A 72 -5.07 1.70 5.06
CA ALA A 72 -5.49 2.69 4.06
C ALA A 72 -7.02 2.82 3.98
N GLN A 73 -7.76 1.72 4.18
CA GLN A 73 -9.22 1.76 4.25
C GLN A 73 -9.73 2.52 5.49
N ASP A 74 -9.13 2.29 6.64
CA ASP A 74 -9.47 3.02 7.87
C ASP A 74 -9.14 4.51 7.74
N ASP A 75 -7.97 4.84 7.20
CA ASP A 75 -7.54 6.22 6.94
C ASP A 75 -8.47 6.92 5.94
N LEU A 76 -8.97 6.20 4.93
CA LEU A 76 -9.94 6.72 3.97
C LEU A 76 -11.26 7.10 4.65
N VAL A 77 -11.79 6.23 5.51
CA VAL A 77 -13.03 6.51 6.26
C VAL A 77 -12.88 7.77 7.12
N VAL A 78 -11.76 7.89 7.83
CA VAL A 78 -11.46 9.07 8.66
C VAL A 78 -11.33 10.35 7.81
N ALA A 79 -10.68 10.26 6.66
CA ALA A 79 -10.50 11.37 5.75
C ALA A 79 -11.82 11.83 5.10
N GLU A 80 -12.71 10.90 4.74
CA GLU A 80 -14.04 11.20 4.19
C GLU A 80 -14.95 11.86 5.25
N GLU A 81 -14.93 11.38 6.49
CA GLU A 81 -15.65 12.00 7.61
C GLU A 81 -15.17 13.44 7.84
N LYS A 82 -13.86 13.64 7.87
CA LYS A 82 -13.24 14.96 8.02
C LYS A 82 -13.61 15.90 6.87
N GLU A 83 -13.57 15.41 5.62
CA GLU A 83 -13.97 16.17 4.43
C GLU A 83 -15.43 16.63 4.54
N HIS A 84 -16.32 15.74 4.94
CA HIS A 84 -17.73 16.06 5.12
C HIS A 84 -17.94 17.16 6.17
N GLN A 85 -17.27 17.06 7.31
CA GLN A 85 -17.34 18.06 8.37
C GLN A 85 -16.78 19.42 7.90
N GLN A 86 -15.62 19.43 7.24
CA GLN A 86 -15.03 20.65 6.68
C GLN A 86 -15.94 21.30 5.64
N TYR A 87 -16.59 20.49 4.80
CA TYR A 87 -17.56 20.97 3.83
C TYR A 87 -18.76 21.66 4.49
N GLU A 88 -19.36 21.06 5.50
CA GLU A 88 -20.49 21.65 6.22
C GLU A 88 -20.10 22.93 6.97
N ASP A 89 -18.92 22.99 7.55
CA ASP A 89 -18.43 24.21 8.20
C ASP A 89 -18.12 25.32 7.22
N MET A 90 -17.54 25.01 6.07
CA MET A 90 -17.32 25.96 5.00
C MET A 90 -18.65 26.49 4.42
N LYS A 91 -19.64 25.65 4.26
CA LYS A 91 -20.99 26.03 3.81
C LYS A 91 -21.67 26.99 4.79
N LYS A 92 -21.58 26.73 6.11
CA LYS A 92 -22.05 27.67 7.13
C LYS A 92 -21.32 29.00 7.06
N ARG A 93 -20.01 28.96 6.84
CA ARG A 93 -19.17 30.15 6.71
C ARG A 93 -19.53 30.99 5.49
N ILE A 94 -19.71 30.37 4.33
CA ILE A 94 -20.15 31.04 3.09
C ILE A 94 -21.52 31.66 3.31
N LYS A 95 -22.45 30.95 3.94
CA LYS A 95 -23.77 31.47 4.27
C LYS A 95 -23.67 32.71 5.17
N TYR A 96 -22.87 32.67 6.23
CA TYR A 96 -22.64 33.80 7.12
C TYR A 96 -22.06 35.01 6.38
N MET A 97 -21.04 34.79 5.53
CA MET A 97 -20.45 35.87 4.73
C MET A 97 -21.44 36.51 3.74
N TYR A 98 -22.35 35.70 3.16
CA TYR A 98 -23.39 36.17 2.28
C TYR A 98 -24.45 36.97 3.04
N GLU A 99 -24.91 36.48 4.20
CA GLU A 99 -25.93 37.16 5.04
C GLU A 99 -25.37 38.42 5.71
N ALA A 100 -24.12 38.43 6.14
CA ALA A 100 -23.45 39.60 6.73
C ALA A 100 -23.08 40.67 5.68
N GLY A 101 -23.11 40.30 4.40
CA GLY A 101 -22.72 41.19 3.29
C GLY A 101 -21.20 41.35 3.16
N ASN A 102 -20.75 41.61 1.93
CA ASN A 102 -19.32 41.81 1.62
C ASN A 102 -18.76 43.14 2.21
N THR A 103 -19.64 43.91 2.85
CA THR A 103 -19.35 45.19 3.51
C THR A 103 -18.86 45.01 4.95
N SER A 104 -19.04 43.82 5.56
CA SER A 104 -18.79 43.67 7.00
C SER A 104 -17.36 44.00 7.42
N ALA A 105 -16.36 43.66 6.61
CA ALA A 105 -14.98 44.06 6.88
C ALA A 105 -14.73 45.53 6.80
N ILE A 106 -15.30 46.19 5.77
CA ILE A 106 -15.21 47.65 5.55
C ILE A 106 -16.02 48.38 6.62
N GLU A 107 -17.22 47.94 6.91
CA GLU A 107 -18.06 48.48 7.99
C GLU A 107 -17.39 48.38 9.35
N THR A 108 -16.74 47.23 9.65
CA THR A 108 -15.97 47.05 10.86
C THR A 108 -14.84 48.06 10.97
N LEU A 109 -14.13 48.38 9.87
CA LEU A 109 -13.06 49.37 9.87
C LEU A 109 -13.60 50.81 10.00
N ILE A 110 -14.67 51.11 9.29
CA ILE A 110 -15.28 52.49 9.30
C ILE A 110 -15.94 52.78 10.64
N SER A 111 -16.43 51.76 11.35
CA SER A 111 -17.02 51.92 12.67
C SER A 111 -15.99 52.15 13.79
N ALA A 112 -14.71 52.34 13.47
CA ALA A 112 -13.68 52.60 14.46
C ALA A 112 -13.82 54.01 15.06
N GLU A 113 -13.79 54.08 16.38
CA GLU A 113 -13.97 55.34 17.13
C GLU A 113 -12.67 56.18 17.19
N ASN A 114 -11.52 55.51 17.06
CA ASN A 114 -10.20 56.12 17.11
C ASN A 114 -9.17 55.25 16.36
N PHE A 115 -7.95 55.76 16.19
CA PHE A 115 -6.88 55.08 15.47
C PHE A 115 -6.47 53.75 16.12
N SER A 116 -6.46 53.66 17.42
CA SER A 116 -6.13 52.42 18.13
C SER A 116 -7.22 51.32 17.91
N ASP A 117 -8.48 51.74 17.95
CA ASP A 117 -9.60 50.87 17.62
C ASP A 117 -9.61 50.44 16.15
N LEU A 118 -9.26 51.35 15.23
CA LEU A 118 -9.07 51.03 13.82
C LEU A 118 -7.98 49.93 13.63
N LEU A 119 -6.86 50.06 14.34
CA LEU A 119 -5.76 49.09 14.26
C LEU A 119 -6.19 47.72 14.75
N ASN A 120 -6.88 47.64 15.87
CA ASN A 120 -7.41 46.40 16.45
C ASN A 120 -8.44 45.74 15.52
N LYS A 121 -9.32 46.53 14.93
CA LYS A 121 -10.30 46.03 13.95
C LYS A 121 -9.65 45.54 12.66
N ALA A 122 -8.60 46.23 12.20
CA ALA A 122 -7.82 45.80 11.03
C ALA A 122 -7.12 44.45 11.28
N GLU A 123 -6.52 44.30 12.46
CA GLU A 123 -5.92 43.03 12.87
C GLU A 123 -6.97 41.91 12.96
N TYR A 124 -8.13 42.19 13.51
CA TYR A 124 -9.24 41.24 13.56
C TYR A 124 -9.68 40.79 12.16
N VAL A 125 -9.90 41.71 11.23
CA VAL A 125 -10.26 41.43 9.82
C VAL A 125 -9.18 40.57 9.16
N GLN A 126 -7.91 40.93 9.36
CA GLN A 126 -6.78 40.15 8.81
C GLN A 126 -6.74 38.72 9.35
N ASN A 127 -6.96 38.56 10.67
CA ASN A 127 -6.97 37.23 11.32
C ASN A 127 -8.12 36.37 10.80
N VAL A 128 -9.30 36.94 10.59
CA VAL A 128 -10.45 36.22 9.99
C VAL A 128 -10.12 35.74 8.57
N HIS A 129 -9.55 36.61 7.71
CA HIS A 129 -9.15 36.20 6.38
C HIS A 129 -8.05 35.16 6.35
N SER A 130 -7.09 35.25 7.24
CA SER A 130 -6.01 34.26 7.37
C SER A 130 -6.55 32.89 7.82
N TYR A 131 -7.50 32.88 8.75
CA TYR A 131 -8.19 31.68 9.18
C TYR A 131 -8.98 31.03 8.03
N ASP A 132 -9.74 31.81 7.26
CA ASP A 132 -10.53 31.31 6.14
C ASP A 132 -9.63 30.66 5.05
N ARG A 133 -8.49 31.28 4.75
CA ARG A 133 -7.51 30.71 3.80
C ARG A 133 -6.94 29.40 4.31
N LYS A 134 -6.64 29.34 5.60
CA LYS A 134 -6.12 28.10 6.23
C LYS A 134 -7.16 26.98 6.16
N GLN A 135 -8.41 27.25 6.47
CA GLN A 135 -9.49 26.26 6.40
C GLN A 135 -9.71 25.75 4.97
N LEU A 136 -9.65 26.65 3.97
CA LEU A 136 -9.75 26.25 2.58
C LEU A 136 -8.57 25.36 2.15
N GLN A 137 -7.35 25.70 2.58
CA GLN A 137 -6.17 24.89 2.29
C GLN A 137 -6.29 23.49 2.93
N GLU A 138 -6.68 23.41 4.19
CA GLU A 138 -6.89 22.14 4.89
C GLU A 138 -7.95 21.26 4.20
N TYR A 139 -8.98 21.86 3.63
CA TYR A 139 -9.98 21.15 2.84
C TYR A 139 -9.40 20.58 1.52
N ILE A 140 -8.60 21.38 0.82
CA ILE A 140 -7.92 20.96 -0.41
C ILE A 140 -6.97 19.79 -0.09
N ASP A 141 -6.18 19.91 0.98
CA ASP A 141 -5.23 18.87 1.42
C ASP A 141 -5.96 17.57 1.78
N THR A 142 -7.10 17.66 2.47
CA THR A 142 -7.93 16.49 2.80
C THR A 142 -8.48 15.81 1.53
N LYS A 143 -8.94 16.60 0.54
CA LYS A 143 -9.38 16.06 -0.75
C LYS A 143 -8.27 15.36 -1.51
N GLN A 144 -7.05 15.90 -1.47
CA GLN A 144 -5.89 15.26 -2.08
C GLN A 144 -5.57 13.95 -1.37
N GLN A 145 -5.56 13.94 -0.04
CA GLN A 145 -5.37 12.71 0.75
C GLN A 145 -6.37 11.61 0.39
N ILE A 146 -7.65 11.96 0.24
CA ILE A 146 -8.68 11.00 -0.19
C ILE A 146 -8.39 10.45 -1.60
N ALA A 147 -7.90 11.29 -2.51
CA ALA A 147 -7.54 10.86 -3.86
C ALA A 147 -6.34 9.90 -3.87
N ASP A 148 -5.37 10.13 -3.00
CA ASP A 148 -4.16 9.29 -2.87
C ASP A 148 -4.45 7.93 -2.19
N LEU A 149 -5.52 7.86 -1.37
CA LEU A 149 -5.96 6.62 -0.69
C LEU A 149 -6.87 5.73 -1.56
N LYS A 150 -7.42 6.24 -2.67
CA LYS A 150 -8.29 5.50 -3.61
C LYS A 150 -7.53 4.83 -4.72
#